data_bc30c52eb63cc0605f3d2c000fc5a621
#
_entry.id   bc30c52eb63cc0605f3d2c000fc5a621
#
_cell.length_a   1.000
_cell.length_b   1.000
_cell.length_c   1.000
_cell.angle_alpha   90.00
_cell.angle_beta   90.00
_cell.angle_gamma   90.00
#
_symmetry.space_group_name_H-M   'P 1'
#
loop_
_entity.id
_entity.type
_entity.pdbx_description
1 polymer ?
#
loop_
_entity_poly.entity_id
_entity_poly.type
_entity_poly.pdbx_seq_one_letter_code
_entity_poly.pdbx_strand_id
1 'polypeptide(L)'
;MPFEIPESWVWTTLGNIGQWQSGATLSRLCKEYYGGTIPWLKTGDLNDGYIYDIPEYITEKALAETSVKLNPVGSILIAMYGATIGKVGMLTFPATTNQACCACVDYSGIEQKYLFYFLVSHKEEFIMQSGGGAQPNISKEKIVETLIPIPPRPEQVRIVNIIENWFAIIDKIEQEQVDLTCAIKQTKSKILDIAIHGKLVPQDPNDEPAIDLLRRINPDFKPCDNAHYKNLPKGWELIKVGNLAKYTNGKAFKPSDWEVSGLPIVRIQNLNDITCKYNYTTLIHEEKFKIKKGDLLFAWAASLGVYIWQYSDAWLNQHIFKVEPYAFIDKQYIYYLFQYLIADFYTKSHGSGMVHITKSEFENTMAILPPINEQRRIVNAISRYNKLIESIIAEL
;
A
#
# COMPACT_ATOMS: atom_id res chain seq x y z
N MET A 1 -24.37 18.90 -32.01
CA MET A 1 -24.40 17.59 -31.32
C MET A 1 -22.98 17.16 -31.07
N PRO A 2 -22.62 16.56 -29.94
CA PRO A 2 -21.21 16.19 -29.61
C PRO A 2 -20.63 15.16 -30.56
N PHE A 3 -21.42 14.18 -31.01
CA PHE A 3 -21.02 13.11 -31.95
C PHE A 3 -22.25 12.56 -32.69
N GLU A 4 -22.04 11.76 -33.72
CA GLU A 4 -23.11 11.07 -34.46
C GLU A 4 -23.63 9.89 -33.63
N ILE A 5 -24.95 9.72 -33.61
CA ILE A 5 -25.62 8.62 -32.92
C ILE A 5 -26.40 7.77 -33.93
N PRO A 6 -26.67 6.47 -33.63
CA PRO A 6 -27.55 5.63 -34.48
C PRO A 6 -28.90 6.25 -34.71
N GLU A 7 -29.55 5.96 -35.84
CA GLU A 7 -30.85 6.50 -36.21
C GLU A 7 -31.95 6.22 -35.18
N SER A 8 -31.81 5.12 -34.43
CA SER A 8 -32.78 4.74 -33.37
C SER A 8 -32.58 5.49 -32.05
N TRP A 9 -31.51 6.30 -31.92
CA TRP A 9 -31.23 7.08 -30.73
C TRP A 9 -31.69 8.50 -30.87
N VAL A 10 -31.95 9.16 -29.73
CA VAL A 10 -32.43 10.55 -29.70
C VAL A 10 -31.57 11.36 -28.72
N TRP A 11 -31.10 12.53 -29.16
CA TRP A 11 -30.53 13.51 -28.27
C TRP A 11 -31.58 14.25 -27.48
N THR A 12 -31.37 14.38 -26.17
CA THR A 12 -32.18 15.22 -25.28
C THR A 12 -31.28 15.84 -24.20
N THR A 13 -31.90 16.54 -23.25
CA THR A 13 -31.16 17.08 -22.09
C THR A 13 -31.50 16.29 -20.83
N LEU A 14 -30.61 16.34 -19.82
CA LEU A 14 -30.87 15.72 -18.51
C LEU A 14 -32.15 16.30 -17.87
N GLY A 15 -32.45 17.58 -18.08
CA GLY A 15 -33.67 18.21 -17.59
C GLY A 15 -34.97 17.65 -18.18
N ASN A 16 -34.91 17.11 -19.39
CA ASN A 16 -36.08 16.54 -20.06
C ASN A 16 -36.37 15.10 -19.62
N ILE A 17 -35.39 14.40 -19.05
CA ILE A 17 -35.53 12.99 -18.67
C ILE A 17 -35.86 12.78 -17.19
N GLY A 18 -35.71 13.81 -16.37
CA GLY A 18 -35.93 13.64 -14.94
C GLY A 18 -36.15 14.92 -14.16
N GLN A 19 -36.68 14.77 -12.97
CA GLN A 19 -36.85 15.86 -12.02
C GLN A 19 -35.59 16.04 -11.19
N TRP A 20 -34.96 17.23 -11.24
CA TRP A 20 -33.74 17.56 -10.57
C TRP A 20 -33.95 18.53 -9.41
N GLN A 21 -33.39 18.24 -8.26
CA GLN A 21 -33.45 19.09 -7.08
C GLN A 21 -32.11 19.20 -6.37
N SER A 22 -31.84 20.40 -5.83
CA SER A 22 -30.67 20.60 -4.95
C SER A 22 -31.05 20.37 -3.50
N GLY A 23 -30.14 19.90 -2.71
CA GLY A 23 -30.28 19.81 -1.27
C GLY A 23 -30.19 21.17 -0.58
N ALA A 24 -30.12 21.17 0.74
CA ALA A 24 -29.97 22.37 1.55
C ALA A 24 -28.92 22.20 2.67
N THR A 25 -28.23 23.29 2.97
CA THR A 25 -27.27 23.31 4.11
C THR A 25 -27.99 23.87 5.32
N LEU A 26 -27.92 23.08 6.40
CA LEU A 26 -28.51 23.44 7.68
C LEU A 26 -27.54 24.30 8.50
N SER A 27 -28.10 25.25 9.26
CA SER A 27 -27.29 26.08 10.16
C SER A 27 -26.69 25.22 11.29
N ARG A 28 -25.37 25.23 11.43
CA ARG A 28 -24.66 24.56 12.54
C ARG A 28 -24.93 25.16 13.92
N LEU A 29 -25.52 26.36 13.96
CA LEU A 29 -25.94 26.99 15.21
C LEU A 29 -27.22 26.36 15.79
N CYS A 30 -28.05 25.75 14.93
CA CYS A 30 -29.28 25.05 15.32
C CYS A 30 -28.96 23.58 15.64
N LYS A 31 -28.50 23.31 16.83
CA LYS A 31 -28.12 21.94 17.26
C LYS A 31 -29.30 20.96 17.20
N GLU A 32 -30.53 21.45 17.35
CA GLU A 32 -31.77 20.66 17.29
C GLU A 32 -32.04 20.03 15.92
N TYR A 33 -31.35 20.48 14.86
CA TYR A 33 -31.50 19.92 13.53
C TYR A 33 -30.65 18.65 13.31
N TYR A 34 -29.73 18.36 14.21
CA TYR A 34 -28.74 17.28 14.06
C TYR A 34 -28.95 16.13 15.04
N GLY A 35 -28.41 14.94 14.73
CA GLY A 35 -28.47 13.78 15.62
C GLY A 35 -29.81 13.03 15.59
N GLY A 36 -30.64 13.23 14.57
CA GLY A 36 -31.89 12.50 14.36
C GLY A 36 -31.70 11.16 13.66
N THR A 37 -32.71 10.75 12.88
CA THR A 37 -32.77 9.46 12.18
C THR A 37 -32.77 9.58 10.65
N ILE A 38 -32.84 10.81 10.11
CA ILE A 38 -32.90 11.05 8.67
C ILE A 38 -31.46 11.24 8.16
N PRO A 39 -30.95 10.38 7.25
CA PRO A 39 -29.63 10.52 6.68
C PRO A 39 -29.45 11.84 5.93
N TRP A 40 -28.33 12.54 6.13
CA TRP A 40 -28.01 13.80 5.45
C TRP A 40 -26.63 13.74 4.80
N LEU A 41 -26.64 13.49 3.50
CA LEU A 41 -25.47 13.27 2.67
C LEU A 41 -24.76 14.58 2.28
N LYS A 42 -23.46 14.56 2.29
CA LYS A 42 -22.59 15.59 1.75
C LYS A 42 -21.84 15.09 0.51
N THR A 43 -21.30 16.01 -0.28
CA THR A 43 -20.56 15.64 -1.51
C THR A 43 -19.35 14.74 -1.26
N GLY A 44 -18.76 14.78 -0.04
CA GLY A 44 -17.66 13.89 0.34
C GLY A 44 -18.06 12.42 0.49
N ASP A 45 -19.35 12.15 0.69
CA ASP A 45 -19.89 10.80 0.87
C ASP A 45 -20.18 10.11 -0.48
N LEU A 46 -20.09 10.85 -1.60
CA LEU A 46 -20.24 10.30 -2.96
C LEU A 46 -18.97 9.55 -3.38
N ASN A 47 -19.14 8.35 -3.91
CA ASN A 47 -18.04 7.40 -4.20
C ASN A 47 -18.06 6.84 -5.63
N ASP A 48 -18.82 7.45 -6.55
CA ASP A 48 -19.07 6.96 -7.91
C ASP A 48 -19.70 5.54 -7.92
N GLY A 49 -20.56 5.25 -6.91
CA GLY A 49 -21.19 3.95 -6.70
C GLY A 49 -22.51 4.04 -5.92
N TYR A 50 -22.91 2.90 -5.39
CA TYR A 50 -24.06 2.81 -4.50
C TYR A 50 -23.74 3.36 -3.12
N ILE A 51 -24.68 4.11 -2.53
CA ILE A 51 -24.57 4.65 -1.18
C ILE A 51 -25.31 3.73 -0.22
N TYR A 52 -24.55 3.03 0.62
CA TYR A 52 -25.06 2.08 1.62
C TYR A 52 -25.07 2.64 3.03
N ASP A 53 -24.30 3.72 3.29
CA ASP A 53 -24.20 4.36 4.60
C ASP A 53 -23.91 5.84 4.46
N ILE A 54 -24.37 6.64 5.42
CA ILE A 54 -24.17 8.08 5.50
C ILE A 54 -23.84 8.42 6.97
N PRO A 55 -22.71 9.12 7.26
CA PRO A 55 -22.25 9.31 8.63
C PRO A 55 -23.03 10.36 9.42
N GLU A 56 -23.81 11.22 8.76
CA GLU A 56 -24.50 12.33 9.43
C GLU A 56 -26.01 12.24 9.27
N TYR A 57 -26.73 12.53 10.35
CA TYR A 57 -28.18 12.43 10.42
C TYR A 57 -28.80 13.73 10.89
N ILE A 58 -30.01 14.05 10.41
CA ILE A 58 -30.82 15.19 10.81
C ILE A 58 -32.16 14.75 11.42
N THR A 59 -32.83 15.70 12.09
CA THR A 59 -34.10 15.45 12.77
C THR A 59 -35.29 15.70 11.86
N GLU A 60 -36.47 15.16 12.22
CA GLU A 60 -37.76 15.51 11.58
C GLU A 60 -38.05 17.01 11.65
N LYS A 61 -37.61 17.69 12.73
CA LYS A 61 -37.71 19.15 12.84
C LYS A 61 -36.95 19.86 11.73
N ALA A 62 -35.73 19.41 11.43
CA ALA A 62 -34.95 19.96 10.33
C ALA A 62 -35.63 19.77 8.98
N LEU A 63 -36.24 18.60 8.74
CA LEU A 63 -37.02 18.35 7.50
C LEU A 63 -38.25 19.22 7.40
N ALA A 64 -38.94 19.48 8.51
CA ALA A 64 -40.16 20.27 8.53
C ALA A 64 -39.95 21.79 8.44
N GLU A 65 -38.88 22.31 9.06
CA GLU A 65 -38.65 23.75 9.21
C GLU A 65 -37.65 24.32 8.19
N THR A 66 -37.05 23.49 7.33
CA THR A 66 -36.03 23.94 6.36
C THR A 66 -36.39 23.55 4.93
N SER A 67 -35.60 24.01 3.97
CA SER A 67 -35.72 23.64 2.57
C SER A 67 -35.09 22.30 2.18
N VAL A 68 -34.64 21.53 3.14
CA VAL A 68 -34.10 20.16 2.92
C VAL A 68 -35.20 19.28 2.35
N LYS A 69 -34.83 18.46 1.37
CA LYS A 69 -35.77 17.54 0.71
C LYS A 69 -35.32 16.12 0.87
N LEU A 70 -36.26 15.22 1.12
CA LEU A 70 -36.00 13.79 1.12
C LEU A 70 -35.95 13.28 -0.32
N ASN A 71 -34.85 12.62 -0.68
CA ASN A 71 -34.70 11.94 -1.96
C ASN A 71 -35.06 10.46 -1.78
N PRO A 72 -35.91 9.87 -2.62
CA PRO A 72 -36.31 8.47 -2.51
C PRO A 72 -35.17 7.52 -2.87
N VAL A 73 -35.36 6.24 -2.55
CA VAL A 73 -34.49 5.15 -3.03
C VAL A 73 -34.36 5.22 -4.55
N GLY A 74 -33.16 4.98 -5.05
CA GLY A 74 -32.88 5.04 -6.48
C GLY A 74 -32.55 6.42 -7.02
N SER A 75 -32.66 7.48 -6.22
CA SER A 75 -32.21 8.80 -6.65
C SER A 75 -30.73 8.79 -7.01
N ILE A 76 -30.39 9.44 -8.12
CA ILE A 76 -29.01 9.59 -8.56
C ILE A 76 -28.53 10.98 -8.17
N LEU A 77 -27.44 11.03 -7.41
CA LEU A 77 -26.85 12.24 -6.85
C LEU A 77 -25.61 12.63 -7.63
N ILE A 78 -25.39 13.93 -7.82
CA ILE A 78 -24.16 14.48 -8.40
C ILE A 78 -23.65 15.64 -7.56
N ALA A 79 -22.32 15.64 -7.30
CA ALA A 79 -21.67 16.73 -6.59
C ALA A 79 -21.45 17.94 -7.50
N MET A 80 -21.79 19.13 -6.99
CA MET A 80 -21.70 20.38 -7.72
C MET A 80 -20.53 21.28 -7.31
N TYR A 81 -19.86 21.04 -6.16
CA TYR A 81 -18.90 21.98 -5.58
C TYR A 81 -17.55 21.34 -5.24
N GLY A 82 -16.49 22.14 -5.46
CA GLY A 82 -15.13 21.88 -4.99
C GLY A 82 -14.45 20.68 -5.64
N ALA A 83 -13.57 20.03 -4.89
CA ALA A 83 -12.79 18.88 -5.37
C ALA A 83 -13.64 17.63 -5.69
N THR A 84 -14.92 17.64 -5.33
CA THR A 84 -15.86 16.52 -5.55
C THR A 84 -16.75 16.70 -6.77
N ILE A 85 -16.62 17.80 -7.52
CA ILE A 85 -17.44 18.06 -8.72
C ILE A 85 -17.48 16.83 -9.62
N GLY A 86 -18.68 16.47 -10.07
CA GLY A 86 -18.92 15.34 -10.96
C GLY A 86 -18.89 13.98 -10.29
N LYS A 87 -18.59 13.86 -8.98
CA LYS A 87 -18.81 12.60 -8.27
C LYS A 87 -20.29 12.26 -8.23
N VAL A 88 -20.60 11.00 -8.45
CA VAL A 88 -21.96 10.48 -8.55
C VAL A 88 -22.24 9.50 -7.41
N GLY A 89 -23.49 9.35 -7.01
CA GLY A 89 -23.94 8.33 -6.07
C GLY A 89 -25.37 7.90 -6.34
N MET A 90 -25.69 6.64 -6.10
CA MET A 90 -27.04 6.10 -6.19
C MET A 90 -27.54 5.71 -4.80
N LEU A 91 -28.66 6.27 -4.37
CA LEU A 91 -29.22 5.98 -3.05
C LEU A 91 -29.86 4.59 -2.99
N THR A 92 -29.44 3.80 -2.00
CA THR A 92 -30.07 2.52 -1.67
C THR A 92 -31.14 2.62 -0.58
N PHE A 93 -31.26 3.78 0.05
CA PHE A 93 -32.28 4.15 1.04
C PHE A 93 -32.65 5.63 0.89
N PRO A 94 -33.81 6.09 1.45
CA PRO A 94 -34.17 7.49 1.39
C PRO A 94 -33.18 8.36 2.18
N ALA A 95 -32.70 9.46 1.56
CA ALA A 95 -31.76 10.37 2.21
C ALA A 95 -31.97 11.83 1.80
N THR A 96 -31.61 12.74 2.67
CA THR A 96 -31.50 14.16 2.35
C THR A 96 -30.08 14.52 1.93
N THR A 97 -29.87 15.67 1.31
CA THR A 97 -28.55 16.11 0.85
C THR A 97 -28.27 17.56 1.22
N ASN A 98 -26.99 17.92 1.28
CA ASN A 98 -26.58 19.32 1.39
C ASN A 98 -26.79 20.05 0.03
N GLN A 99 -26.69 21.38 0.05
CA GLN A 99 -26.88 22.24 -1.16
C GLN A 99 -25.85 21.96 -2.27
N ALA A 100 -24.72 21.34 -1.95
CA ALA A 100 -23.68 21.03 -2.91
C ALA A 100 -23.95 19.74 -3.71
N CYS A 101 -25.03 19.02 -3.40
CA CYS A 101 -25.52 17.86 -4.15
C CYS A 101 -26.78 18.23 -4.96
N CYS A 102 -26.80 17.80 -6.22
CA CYS A 102 -27.99 17.80 -7.06
C CYS A 102 -28.50 16.36 -7.22
N ALA A 103 -29.77 16.12 -7.07
CA ALA A 103 -30.41 14.81 -7.15
C ALA A 103 -31.38 14.74 -8.31
N CYS A 104 -31.31 13.69 -9.11
CA CYS A 104 -32.37 13.25 -10.01
C CYS A 104 -33.27 12.29 -9.23
N VAL A 105 -34.51 12.71 -8.92
CA VAL A 105 -35.38 11.98 -8.00
C VAL A 105 -36.54 11.26 -8.70
N ASP A 106 -36.87 11.70 -9.88
CA ASP A 106 -37.90 11.10 -10.74
C ASP A 106 -37.42 11.17 -12.18
N TYR A 107 -37.53 10.05 -12.88
CA TYR A 107 -37.10 9.92 -14.27
C TYR A 107 -37.92 8.84 -14.96
N SER A 108 -38.30 9.09 -16.21
CA SER A 108 -39.10 8.17 -17.01
C SER A 108 -38.43 7.88 -18.36
N GLY A 109 -38.70 6.68 -18.89
CA GLY A 109 -38.19 6.28 -20.20
C GLY A 109 -36.66 5.96 -20.25
N ILE A 110 -35.96 6.12 -19.14
CA ILE A 110 -34.52 5.82 -19.04
C ILE A 110 -34.27 4.73 -18.02
N GLU A 111 -33.29 3.87 -18.29
CA GLU A 111 -32.78 2.89 -17.34
C GLU A 111 -31.94 3.62 -16.29
N GLN A 112 -32.18 3.36 -15.01
CA GLN A 112 -31.52 4.01 -13.89
C GLN A 112 -30.01 3.93 -13.97
N LYS A 113 -29.46 2.71 -14.18
CA LYS A 113 -28.01 2.50 -14.28
C LYS A 113 -27.41 3.12 -15.54
N TYR A 114 -28.18 3.25 -16.63
CA TYR A 114 -27.73 3.96 -17.82
C TYR A 114 -27.51 5.44 -17.52
N LEU A 115 -28.45 6.09 -16.83
CA LEU A 115 -28.28 7.47 -16.38
C LEU A 115 -27.09 7.61 -15.41
N PHE A 116 -26.94 6.67 -14.48
CA PHE A 116 -25.84 6.65 -13.55
C PHE A 116 -24.48 6.59 -14.27
N TYR A 117 -24.28 5.62 -15.16
CA TYR A 117 -23.02 5.48 -15.90
C TYR A 117 -22.77 6.63 -16.87
N PHE A 118 -23.83 7.19 -17.46
CA PHE A 118 -23.70 8.41 -18.25
C PHE A 118 -23.13 9.57 -17.42
N LEU A 119 -23.64 9.81 -16.22
CA LEU A 119 -23.14 10.87 -15.33
C LEU A 119 -21.70 10.60 -14.87
N VAL A 120 -21.36 9.36 -14.55
CA VAL A 120 -19.98 8.99 -14.20
C VAL A 120 -19.02 9.27 -15.36
N SER A 121 -19.40 8.94 -16.60
CA SER A 121 -18.57 9.17 -17.80
C SER A 121 -18.38 10.66 -18.12
N HIS A 122 -19.30 11.54 -17.68
CA HIS A 122 -19.26 12.99 -17.93
C HIS A 122 -18.56 13.81 -16.86
N LYS A 123 -17.91 13.14 -15.88
CA LYS A 123 -17.25 13.81 -14.76
C LYS A 123 -16.25 14.88 -15.19
N GLU A 124 -15.36 14.56 -16.13
CA GLU A 124 -14.35 15.49 -16.63
C GLU A 124 -15.00 16.70 -17.33
N GLU A 125 -16.10 16.48 -18.04
CA GLU A 125 -16.84 17.55 -18.71
C GLU A 125 -17.51 18.48 -17.68
N PHE A 126 -18.09 17.96 -16.61
CA PHE A 126 -18.61 18.77 -15.50
C PHE A 126 -17.51 19.57 -14.80
N ILE A 127 -16.33 19.00 -14.65
CA ILE A 127 -15.15 19.71 -14.11
C ILE A 127 -14.74 20.85 -15.05
N MET A 128 -14.68 20.62 -16.37
CA MET A 128 -14.31 21.65 -17.35
C MET A 128 -15.36 22.78 -17.43
N GLN A 129 -16.65 22.46 -17.27
CA GLN A 129 -17.74 23.45 -17.26
C GLN A 129 -17.84 24.21 -15.95
N SER A 130 -17.16 23.77 -14.89
CA SER A 130 -17.19 24.44 -13.60
C SER A 130 -16.49 25.81 -13.68
N GLY A 131 -17.00 26.79 -12.95
CA GLY A 131 -16.45 28.14 -12.85
C GLY A 131 -16.17 28.50 -11.40
N GLY A 132 -15.41 29.58 -11.18
CA GLY A 132 -15.20 30.11 -9.82
C GLY A 132 -13.85 29.76 -9.20
N GLY A 133 -12.82 30.49 -9.51
CA GLY A 133 -11.52 30.63 -8.84
C GLY A 133 -11.10 29.55 -7.85
N ALA A 134 -10.96 29.92 -6.57
CA ALA A 134 -10.49 29.02 -5.50
C ALA A 134 -11.49 27.90 -5.08
N GLN A 135 -12.77 28.04 -5.39
CA GLN A 135 -13.79 27.03 -5.17
C GLN A 135 -14.62 26.84 -6.44
N PRO A 136 -14.20 25.98 -7.36
CA PRO A 136 -14.94 25.70 -8.57
C PRO A 136 -16.33 25.14 -8.24
N ASN A 137 -17.34 25.51 -9.05
CA ASN A 137 -18.67 24.97 -8.92
C ASN A 137 -19.35 24.86 -10.30
N ILE A 138 -20.29 23.93 -10.39
CA ILE A 138 -21.21 23.80 -11.52
C ILE A 138 -22.62 24.01 -11.01
N SER A 139 -23.42 24.81 -11.74
CA SER A 139 -24.82 25.04 -11.33
C SER A 139 -25.72 23.88 -11.75
N LYS A 140 -26.87 23.73 -11.07
CA LYS A 140 -27.92 22.79 -11.47
C LYS A 140 -28.38 23.03 -12.91
N GLU A 141 -28.49 24.29 -13.34
CA GLU A 141 -28.88 24.68 -14.68
C GLU A 141 -27.94 24.07 -15.73
N LYS A 142 -26.64 24.17 -15.54
CA LYS A 142 -25.64 23.53 -16.44
C LYS A 142 -25.79 22.03 -16.49
N ILE A 143 -26.03 21.39 -15.33
CA ILE A 143 -26.24 19.94 -15.26
C ILE A 143 -27.47 19.54 -16.07
N VAL A 144 -28.62 20.20 -15.86
CA VAL A 144 -29.87 19.84 -16.56
C VAL A 144 -29.87 20.18 -18.06
N GLU A 145 -29.03 21.12 -18.49
CA GLU A 145 -28.80 21.45 -19.91
C GLU A 145 -27.87 20.47 -20.62
N THR A 146 -27.15 19.59 -19.87
CA THR A 146 -26.24 18.61 -20.46
C THR A 146 -26.98 17.68 -21.41
N LEU A 147 -26.45 17.54 -22.62
CA LEU A 147 -26.98 16.64 -23.64
C LEU A 147 -26.70 15.18 -23.31
N ILE A 148 -27.72 14.35 -23.41
CA ILE A 148 -27.62 12.90 -23.22
C ILE A 148 -28.21 12.18 -24.45
N PRO A 149 -27.52 11.17 -25.02
CA PRO A 149 -28.08 10.33 -26.06
C PRO A 149 -28.95 9.24 -25.42
N ILE A 150 -30.15 9.05 -25.89
CA ILE A 150 -31.11 8.05 -25.38
C ILE A 150 -31.29 6.94 -26.40
N PRO A 151 -30.72 5.75 -26.16
CA PRO A 151 -31.03 4.51 -26.89
C PRO A 151 -32.47 4.03 -26.61
N PRO A 152 -33.05 3.17 -27.43
CA PRO A 152 -34.22 2.37 -27.06
C PRO A 152 -33.95 1.60 -25.74
N ARG A 153 -34.96 1.49 -24.87
CA ARG A 153 -34.80 0.93 -23.52
C ARG A 153 -34.12 -0.47 -23.48
N PRO A 154 -34.43 -1.41 -24.37
CA PRO A 154 -33.70 -2.69 -24.40
C PRO A 154 -32.21 -2.55 -24.68
N GLU A 155 -31.83 -1.51 -25.41
CA GLU A 155 -30.43 -1.22 -25.71
C GLU A 155 -29.72 -0.56 -24.51
N GLN A 156 -30.39 0.34 -23.79
CA GLN A 156 -29.89 0.86 -22.53
C GLN A 156 -29.52 -0.27 -21.56
N VAL A 157 -30.41 -1.27 -21.41
CA VAL A 157 -30.17 -2.45 -20.57
C VAL A 157 -28.96 -3.27 -21.07
N ARG A 158 -28.84 -3.45 -22.41
CA ARG A 158 -27.66 -4.16 -22.97
C ARG A 158 -26.36 -3.40 -22.70
N ILE A 159 -26.36 -2.09 -22.85
CA ILE A 159 -25.20 -1.21 -22.56
C ILE A 159 -24.81 -1.35 -21.09
N VAL A 160 -25.76 -1.24 -20.17
CA VAL A 160 -25.52 -1.39 -18.72
C VAL A 160 -24.91 -2.75 -18.41
N ASN A 161 -25.50 -3.83 -18.93
CA ASN A 161 -25.01 -5.18 -18.70
C ASN A 161 -23.55 -5.37 -19.20
N ILE A 162 -23.22 -4.78 -20.36
CA ILE A 162 -21.85 -4.84 -20.88
C ILE A 162 -20.89 -4.08 -19.96
N ILE A 163 -21.26 -2.87 -19.51
CA ILE A 163 -20.44 -2.08 -18.58
C ILE A 163 -20.20 -2.84 -17.28
N GLU A 164 -21.26 -3.38 -16.67
CA GLU A 164 -21.18 -4.14 -15.42
C GLU A 164 -20.32 -5.41 -15.56
N ASN A 165 -20.44 -6.11 -16.69
CA ASN A 165 -19.59 -7.26 -16.97
C ASN A 165 -18.11 -6.87 -17.08
N TRP A 166 -17.80 -5.76 -17.72
CA TRP A 166 -16.40 -5.27 -17.78
C TRP A 166 -15.87 -4.88 -16.41
N PHE A 167 -16.65 -4.17 -15.60
CA PHE A 167 -16.24 -3.86 -14.23
C PHE A 167 -16.02 -5.11 -13.39
N ALA A 168 -16.90 -6.11 -13.48
CA ALA A 168 -16.72 -7.37 -12.78
C ALA A 168 -15.43 -8.12 -13.20
N ILE A 169 -15.04 -8.04 -14.49
CA ILE A 169 -13.78 -8.60 -14.98
C ILE A 169 -12.59 -7.81 -14.43
N ILE A 170 -12.67 -6.48 -14.41
CA ILE A 170 -11.61 -5.61 -13.86
C ILE A 170 -11.41 -5.90 -12.37
N ASP A 171 -12.49 -5.93 -11.58
CA ASP A 171 -12.44 -6.23 -10.15
C ASP A 171 -11.80 -7.61 -9.89
N LYS A 172 -12.15 -8.59 -10.74
CA LYS A 172 -11.56 -9.94 -10.65
C LYS A 172 -10.05 -9.93 -10.94
N ILE A 173 -9.61 -9.21 -11.97
CA ILE A 173 -8.19 -9.09 -12.31
C ILE A 173 -7.42 -8.41 -11.17
N GLU A 174 -7.97 -7.33 -10.59
CA GLU A 174 -7.35 -6.63 -9.46
C GLU A 174 -7.23 -7.55 -8.24
N GLN A 175 -8.28 -8.33 -7.93
CA GLN A 175 -8.23 -9.29 -6.84
C GLN A 175 -7.20 -10.40 -7.07
N GLU A 176 -7.14 -10.95 -8.29
CA GLU A 176 -6.16 -11.98 -8.66
C GLU A 176 -4.71 -11.46 -8.56
N GLN A 177 -4.47 -10.19 -8.87
CA GLN A 177 -3.14 -9.55 -8.69
C GLN A 177 -2.75 -9.45 -7.20
N VAL A 178 -3.70 -9.10 -6.33
CA VAL A 178 -3.46 -9.06 -4.88
C VAL A 178 -3.16 -10.47 -4.36
N ASP A 179 -3.95 -11.47 -4.76
CA ASP A 179 -3.78 -12.86 -4.34
C ASP A 179 -2.44 -13.42 -4.82
N LEU A 180 -2.03 -13.14 -6.04
CA LEU A 180 -0.72 -13.53 -6.58
C LEU A 180 0.43 -12.92 -5.79
N THR A 181 0.34 -11.62 -5.49
CA THR A 181 1.37 -10.93 -4.68
C THR A 181 1.50 -11.56 -3.29
N CYS A 182 0.38 -11.90 -2.67
CA CYS A 182 0.35 -12.59 -1.39
C CYS A 182 0.97 -14.00 -1.49
N ALA A 183 0.62 -14.77 -2.50
CA ALA A 183 1.15 -16.12 -2.73
C ALA A 183 2.66 -16.10 -2.98
N ILE A 184 3.18 -15.14 -3.73
CA ILE A 184 4.61 -14.94 -3.95
C ILE A 184 5.34 -14.65 -2.64
N LYS A 185 4.80 -13.74 -1.82
CA LYS A 185 5.40 -13.41 -0.51
C LYS A 185 5.43 -14.63 0.40
N GLN A 186 4.34 -15.40 0.46
CA GLN A 186 4.27 -16.63 1.25
C GLN A 186 5.26 -17.68 0.74
N THR A 187 5.37 -17.86 -0.58
CA THR A 187 6.32 -18.80 -1.19
C THR A 187 7.76 -18.44 -0.87
N LYS A 188 8.15 -17.17 -1.02
CA LYS A 188 9.50 -16.69 -0.64
C LYS A 188 9.78 -16.92 0.84
N SER A 189 8.83 -16.64 1.73
CA SER A 189 8.95 -16.90 3.17
C SER A 189 9.11 -18.40 3.45
N LYS A 190 8.36 -19.26 2.76
CA LYS A 190 8.45 -20.72 2.93
C LYS A 190 9.77 -21.29 2.43
N ILE A 191 10.31 -20.76 1.34
CA ILE A 191 11.64 -21.14 0.85
C ILE A 191 12.70 -20.83 1.90
N LEU A 192 12.66 -19.64 2.52
CA LEU A 192 13.57 -19.27 3.60
C LEU A 192 13.41 -20.18 4.82
N ASP A 193 12.20 -20.47 5.24
CA ASP A 193 11.90 -21.38 6.35
C ASP A 193 12.50 -22.77 6.12
N ILE A 194 12.27 -23.35 4.94
CA ILE A 194 12.82 -24.67 4.57
C ILE A 194 14.36 -24.64 4.51
N ALA A 195 14.93 -23.52 4.00
CA ALA A 195 16.38 -23.34 3.90
C ALA A 195 17.06 -23.29 5.27
N ILE A 196 16.54 -22.46 6.17
CA ILE A 196 17.12 -22.25 7.51
C ILE A 196 16.95 -23.48 8.40
N HIS A 197 15.99 -24.36 8.10
CA HIS A 197 15.81 -25.63 8.81
C HIS A 197 16.54 -26.82 8.14
N GLY A 198 17.44 -26.59 7.18
CA GLY A 198 18.29 -27.61 6.55
C GLY A 198 17.52 -28.61 5.67
N LYS A 199 16.35 -28.17 5.12
CA LYS A 199 15.50 -29.03 4.29
C LYS A 199 15.48 -28.64 2.80
N LEU A 200 16.20 -27.57 2.43
CA LEU A 200 16.22 -27.06 1.06
C LEU A 200 17.21 -27.77 0.15
N VAL A 201 18.33 -28.17 0.70
CA VAL A 201 19.41 -28.87 -0.01
C VAL A 201 19.81 -30.13 0.73
N PRO A 202 20.32 -31.17 0.02
CA PRO A 202 20.84 -32.36 0.67
C PRO A 202 22.10 -32.01 1.48
N GLN A 203 22.24 -32.68 2.62
CA GLN A 203 23.43 -32.57 3.49
C GLN A 203 24.57 -33.41 2.91
N ASP A 204 25.79 -32.88 2.95
CA ASP A 204 26.98 -33.60 2.55
C ASP A 204 27.76 -34.04 3.81
N PRO A 205 27.93 -35.34 4.07
CA PRO A 205 28.65 -35.81 5.24
C PRO A 205 30.14 -35.44 5.23
N ASN A 206 30.70 -34.99 4.09
CA ASN A 206 32.06 -34.54 3.96
C ASN A 206 32.24 -33.05 4.26
N ASP A 207 31.16 -32.30 4.46
CA ASP A 207 31.27 -30.90 4.87
C ASP A 207 31.89 -30.80 6.27
N GLU A 208 32.85 -29.90 6.44
CA GLU A 208 33.43 -29.58 7.76
C GLU A 208 32.31 -29.07 8.68
N PRO A 209 32.04 -29.70 9.84
CA PRO A 209 31.04 -29.22 10.78
C PRO A 209 31.27 -27.76 11.20
N ALA A 210 30.21 -26.99 11.36
CA ALA A 210 30.28 -25.56 11.72
C ALA A 210 31.07 -25.37 13.02
N ILE A 211 30.92 -26.27 14.00
CA ILE A 211 31.65 -26.21 15.28
C ILE A 211 33.18 -26.34 15.12
N ASP A 212 33.64 -27.17 14.19
CA ASP A 212 35.08 -27.40 13.99
C ASP A 212 35.71 -26.14 13.34
N LEU A 213 35.03 -25.55 12.39
CA LEU A 213 35.43 -24.25 11.78
C LEU A 213 35.47 -23.14 12.83
N LEU A 214 34.42 -23.03 13.67
CA LEU A 214 34.32 -22.03 14.73
C LEU A 214 35.47 -22.17 15.74
N ARG A 215 35.79 -23.39 16.20
CA ARG A 215 36.89 -23.63 17.12
C ARG A 215 38.26 -23.37 16.51
N ARG A 216 38.44 -23.60 15.22
CA ARG A 216 39.68 -23.28 14.51
C ARG A 216 39.94 -21.77 14.46
N ILE A 217 38.88 -20.95 14.35
CA ILE A 217 38.97 -19.49 14.30
C ILE A 217 39.05 -18.89 15.71
N ASN A 218 38.28 -19.44 16.64
CA ASN A 218 38.25 -19.05 18.05
C ASN A 218 38.32 -20.31 18.93
N PRO A 219 39.49 -20.71 19.41
CA PRO A 219 39.68 -21.94 20.25
C PRO A 219 38.81 -21.95 21.51
N ASP A 220 38.46 -20.78 22.05
CA ASP A 220 37.65 -20.64 23.25
C ASP A 220 36.15 -20.62 22.96
N PHE A 221 35.75 -20.82 21.71
CA PHE A 221 34.31 -20.83 21.34
C PHE A 221 33.55 -21.92 22.09
N LYS A 222 32.51 -21.49 22.80
CA LYS A 222 31.59 -22.40 23.51
C LYS A 222 30.28 -22.42 22.76
N PRO A 223 29.75 -23.60 22.38
CA PRO A 223 28.42 -23.75 21.80
C PRO A 223 27.34 -23.16 22.71
N CYS A 224 26.29 -22.67 22.15
CA CYS A 224 25.10 -22.30 22.90
C CYS A 224 24.36 -23.57 23.36
N ASP A 225 23.62 -23.48 24.45
CA ASP A 225 22.75 -24.58 24.90
C ASP A 225 21.66 -24.83 23.87
N ASN A 226 21.63 -26.05 23.30
CA ASN A 226 20.71 -26.48 22.25
C ASN A 226 19.39 -27.05 22.80
N ALA A 227 19.08 -26.88 24.09
CA ALA A 227 17.92 -27.51 24.74
C ALA A 227 16.56 -27.23 24.02
N HIS A 228 16.46 -26.13 23.35
CA HIS A 228 15.25 -25.73 22.61
C HIS A 228 15.26 -26.10 21.11
N TYR A 229 16.39 -26.58 20.56
CA TYR A 229 16.57 -26.92 19.13
C TYR A 229 16.94 -28.42 18.98
N LYS A 230 16.01 -29.30 19.39
CA LYS A 230 16.26 -30.75 19.49
C LYS A 230 16.57 -31.46 18.16
N ASN A 231 16.40 -30.81 17.00
CA ASN A 231 16.47 -31.41 15.67
C ASN A 231 17.34 -30.61 14.68
N LEU A 232 18.47 -30.05 15.12
CA LEU A 232 19.43 -29.45 14.19
C LEU A 232 20.04 -30.54 13.29
N PRO A 233 20.22 -30.28 11.98
CA PRO A 233 20.93 -31.18 11.09
C PRO A 233 22.39 -31.45 11.60
N LYS A 234 22.93 -32.61 11.27
CA LYS A 234 24.29 -32.96 11.66
C LYS A 234 25.30 -31.97 11.08
N GLY A 235 26.23 -31.49 11.91
CA GLY A 235 27.24 -30.51 11.51
C GLY A 235 26.78 -29.05 11.57
N TRP A 236 25.50 -28.79 11.88
CA TRP A 236 24.98 -27.44 12.12
C TRP A 236 25.21 -27.03 13.58
N GLU A 237 25.29 -25.71 13.81
CA GLU A 237 25.52 -25.18 15.15
C GLU A 237 24.57 -24.02 15.45
N LEU A 238 24.27 -23.83 16.73
CA LEU A 238 23.49 -22.69 17.21
C LEU A 238 24.45 -21.60 17.69
N ILE A 239 24.25 -20.39 17.20
CA ILE A 239 25.13 -19.26 17.46
C ILE A 239 24.34 -17.99 17.71
N LYS A 240 24.83 -17.06 18.51
CA LYS A 240 24.24 -15.74 18.64
C LYS A 240 24.52 -14.89 17.41
N VAL A 241 23.52 -14.09 16.99
CA VAL A 241 23.66 -13.13 15.88
C VAL A 241 24.89 -12.24 16.08
N GLY A 242 25.15 -11.77 17.31
CA GLY A 242 26.32 -10.96 17.64
C GLY A 242 27.65 -11.59 17.29
N ASN A 243 27.73 -12.93 17.17
CA ASN A 243 28.93 -13.66 16.85
C ASN A 243 29.10 -13.99 15.36
N LEU A 244 28.14 -13.59 14.49
CA LEU A 244 28.20 -13.88 13.05
C LEU A 244 28.99 -12.82 12.26
N ALA A 245 29.04 -11.59 12.75
CA ALA A 245 29.62 -10.47 12.03
C ALA A 245 30.06 -9.37 12.98
N LYS A 246 30.84 -8.43 12.46
CA LYS A 246 31.06 -7.14 13.11
C LYS A 246 29.97 -6.18 12.69
N TYR A 247 29.35 -5.53 13.67
CA TYR A 247 28.26 -4.58 13.47
C TYR A 247 28.73 -3.16 13.77
N THR A 248 28.82 -2.33 12.74
CA THR A 248 29.22 -0.92 12.87
C THR A 248 28.00 -0.04 12.67
N ASN A 249 27.61 0.68 13.71
CA ASN A 249 26.48 1.63 13.62
C ASN A 249 26.87 2.82 12.76
N GLY A 250 25.92 3.34 11.99
CA GLY A 250 26.10 4.58 11.24
C GLY A 250 26.26 5.81 12.14
N LYS A 251 26.62 6.94 11.54
CA LYS A 251 26.83 8.22 12.23
C LYS A 251 25.52 8.96 12.44
N ALA A 252 25.35 9.62 13.59
CA ALA A 252 24.26 10.56 13.83
C ALA A 252 24.55 11.88 13.09
N PHE A 253 23.97 12.03 11.90
CA PHE A 253 24.01 13.30 11.16
C PHE A 253 22.94 14.25 11.68
N LYS A 254 23.35 15.51 11.95
CA LYS A 254 22.45 16.58 12.34
C LYS A 254 22.02 17.40 11.11
N PRO A 255 20.93 18.18 11.20
CA PRO A 255 20.54 19.08 10.11
C PRO A 255 21.65 20.05 9.67
N SER A 256 22.56 20.44 10.59
CA SER A 256 23.75 21.25 10.31
C SER A 256 24.78 20.55 9.42
N ASP A 257 24.73 19.23 9.31
CA ASP A 257 25.65 18.45 8.49
C ASP A 257 25.10 18.25 7.06
N TRP A 258 23.88 18.75 6.78
CA TRP A 258 23.21 18.54 5.51
C TRP A 258 23.51 19.65 4.52
N GLU A 259 23.93 19.25 3.34
CA GLU A 259 24.28 20.11 2.22
C GLU A 259 23.50 19.70 0.96
N VAL A 260 23.62 20.48 -0.10
CA VAL A 260 22.95 20.23 -1.38
C VAL A 260 23.75 19.32 -2.32
N SER A 261 25.02 19.08 -1.99
CA SER A 261 25.96 18.29 -2.80
C SER A 261 26.91 17.46 -1.91
N GLY A 262 27.70 16.58 -2.52
CA GLY A 262 28.64 15.68 -1.83
C GLY A 262 28.18 14.23 -1.88
N LEU A 263 28.65 13.40 -0.93
CA LEU A 263 28.19 12.03 -0.81
C LEU A 263 26.81 11.97 -0.14
N PRO A 264 25.91 11.12 -0.64
CA PRO A 264 24.60 10.97 -0.04
C PRO A 264 24.67 10.34 1.35
N ILE A 265 23.79 10.77 2.24
CA ILE A 265 23.57 10.18 3.56
C ILE A 265 22.39 9.23 3.46
N VAL A 266 22.66 7.93 3.63
CA VAL A 266 21.65 6.85 3.53
C VAL A 266 20.93 6.69 4.86
N ARG A 267 19.63 6.89 4.85
CA ARG A 267 18.72 6.70 5.98
C ARG A 267 17.77 5.54 5.69
N ILE A 268 17.06 5.05 6.70
CA ILE A 268 16.13 3.91 6.57
C ILE A 268 15.11 4.13 5.46
N GLN A 269 14.57 5.34 5.32
CA GLN A 269 13.64 5.68 4.24
C GLN A 269 14.24 5.43 2.85
N ASN A 270 15.53 5.73 2.66
CA ASN A 270 16.23 5.52 1.39
C ASN A 270 16.54 4.04 1.12
N LEU A 271 16.58 3.20 2.16
CA LEU A 271 16.69 1.75 2.01
C LEU A 271 15.35 1.11 1.62
N ASN A 272 14.23 1.67 2.11
CA ASN A 272 12.89 1.20 1.77
C ASN A 272 12.44 1.70 0.39
N ASP A 273 12.78 2.95 0.06
CA ASP A 273 12.44 3.58 -1.21
C ASP A 273 13.60 4.48 -1.66
N ILE A 274 14.29 4.03 -2.70
CA ILE A 274 15.46 4.71 -3.26
C ILE A 274 15.11 6.07 -3.88
N THR A 275 13.86 6.31 -4.21
CA THR A 275 13.38 7.58 -4.79
C THR A 275 13.19 8.67 -3.73
N CYS A 276 13.20 8.31 -2.45
CA CYS A 276 13.15 9.25 -1.35
C CYS A 276 14.32 10.24 -1.42
N LYS A 277 14.04 11.51 -1.13
CA LYS A 277 15.05 12.60 -1.11
C LYS A 277 16.21 12.26 -0.18
N TYR A 278 17.43 12.34 -0.72
CA TYR A 278 18.67 12.23 0.04
C TYR A 278 19.09 13.57 0.63
N ASN A 279 19.74 13.52 1.78
CA ASN A 279 20.61 14.58 2.25
C ASN A 279 22.04 14.23 1.84
N TYR A 280 22.87 15.23 1.63
CA TYR A 280 24.24 15.08 1.18
C TYR A 280 25.19 15.75 2.17
N THR A 281 26.48 15.46 2.09
CA THR A 281 27.52 16.20 2.79
C THR A 281 28.86 16.11 2.03
N THR A 282 29.58 17.22 1.97
CA THR A 282 30.96 17.30 1.47
C THR A 282 31.98 17.00 2.58
N LEU A 283 31.52 16.99 3.85
CA LEU A 283 32.39 16.71 4.99
C LEU A 283 32.91 15.26 4.95
N ILE A 284 34.21 15.11 5.19
CA ILE A 284 34.83 13.79 5.30
C ILE A 284 34.64 13.29 6.73
N HIS A 285 34.08 12.08 6.85
CA HIS A 285 33.90 11.41 8.12
C HIS A 285 34.81 10.17 8.22
N GLU A 286 34.80 9.52 9.37
CA GLU A 286 35.56 8.27 9.56
C GLU A 286 35.09 7.20 8.54
N GLU A 287 36.05 6.52 7.91
CA GLU A 287 35.80 5.52 6.85
C GLU A 287 34.87 4.37 7.30
N LYS A 288 34.80 4.09 8.60
CA LYS A 288 33.89 3.06 9.15
C LYS A 288 32.40 3.37 8.90
N PHE A 289 32.04 4.64 8.69
CA PHE A 289 30.67 5.07 8.39
C PHE A 289 30.37 5.10 6.89
N LYS A 290 31.39 4.87 6.07
CA LYS A 290 31.25 4.83 4.63
C LYS A 290 30.79 3.46 4.18
N ILE A 291 29.81 3.45 3.27
CA ILE A 291 29.30 2.24 2.62
C ILE A 291 29.60 2.27 1.13
N LYS A 292 29.81 1.08 0.56
CA LYS A 292 30.14 0.85 -0.84
C LYS A 292 29.18 -0.18 -1.44
N LYS A 293 29.09 -0.19 -2.76
CA LYS A 293 28.30 -1.21 -3.47
C LYS A 293 28.65 -2.62 -2.99
N GLY A 294 27.63 -3.38 -2.62
CA GLY A 294 27.73 -4.74 -2.12
C GLY A 294 27.82 -4.84 -0.59
N ASP A 295 27.89 -3.73 0.16
CA ASP A 295 27.86 -3.77 1.61
C ASP A 295 26.50 -4.27 2.13
N LEU A 296 26.56 -5.12 3.16
CA LEU A 296 25.39 -5.63 3.86
C LEU A 296 24.99 -4.68 4.98
N LEU A 297 23.73 -4.28 5.00
CA LEU A 297 23.16 -3.32 5.93
C LEU A 297 21.98 -3.93 6.67
N PHE A 298 21.81 -3.56 7.95
CA PHE A 298 20.66 -3.92 8.75
C PHE A 298 20.07 -2.69 9.45
N ALA A 299 18.83 -2.33 9.10
CA ALA A 299 18.08 -1.27 9.79
C ALA A 299 17.46 -1.84 11.07
N TRP A 300 17.77 -1.21 12.22
CA TRP A 300 17.34 -1.71 13.53
C TRP A 300 16.29 -0.81 14.23
N ALA A 301 15.82 0.23 13.55
CA ALA A 301 14.77 1.12 14.06
C ALA A 301 13.78 1.50 12.94
N ALA A 302 12.62 2.01 13.32
CA ALA A 302 11.50 2.44 12.49
C ALA A 302 10.95 1.32 11.59
N SER A 303 11.73 0.80 10.67
CA SER A 303 11.42 -0.34 9.81
C SER A 303 12.61 -1.29 9.85
N LEU A 304 12.47 -2.42 10.55
CA LEU A 304 13.52 -3.45 10.61
C LEU A 304 13.67 -4.09 9.24
N GLY A 305 14.92 -4.20 8.77
CA GLY A 305 15.17 -4.77 7.45
C GLY A 305 16.64 -5.02 7.17
N VAL A 306 16.91 -5.95 6.24
CA VAL A 306 18.23 -6.28 5.75
C VAL A 306 18.35 -5.92 4.28
N TYR A 307 19.47 -5.31 3.89
CA TYR A 307 19.67 -4.75 2.55
C TYR A 307 21.10 -5.02 2.08
N ILE A 308 21.29 -5.18 0.77
CA ILE A 308 22.59 -5.12 0.14
C ILE A 308 22.64 -3.82 -0.66
N TRP A 309 23.55 -2.92 -0.30
CA TRP A 309 23.70 -1.64 -0.96
C TRP A 309 24.15 -1.82 -2.41
N GLN A 310 23.36 -1.30 -3.36
CA GLN A 310 23.58 -1.52 -4.81
C GLN A 310 24.18 -0.31 -5.52
N TYR A 311 24.34 0.81 -4.83
CA TYR A 311 24.67 2.10 -5.44
C TYR A 311 26.12 2.52 -5.11
N SER A 312 26.51 3.72 -5.56
CA SER A 312 27.83 4.33 -5.28
C SER A 312 28.07 4.54 -3.79
N ASP A 313 29.30 4.96 -3.47
CA ASP A 313 29.71 5.28 -2.11
C ASP A 313 28.76 6.27 -1.44
N ALA A 314 28.50 6.06 -0.17
CA ALA A 314 27.59 6.88 0.62
C ALA A 314 27.98 6.88 2.12
N TRP A 315 27.44 7.81 2.87
CA TRP A 315 27.55 7.83 4.32
C TRP A 315 26.35 7.13 4.97
N LEU A 316 26.61 6.29 5.96
CA LEU A 316 25.57 5.57 6.68
C LEU A 316 25.07 6.36 7.89
N ASN A 317 23.76 6.62 7.93
CA ASN A 317 23.14 7.29 9.09
C ASN A 317 22.97 6.31 10.26
N GLN A 318 22.80 6.86 11.47
CA GLN A 318 22.45 6.10 12.67
C GLN A 318 21.20 5.24 12.45
N HIS A 319 20.99 4.24 13.29
CA HIS A 319 19.91 3.25 13.21
C HIS A 319 20.05 2.22 12.09
N ILE A 320 21.18 2.20 11.43
CA ILE A 320 21.55 1.16 10.46
C ILE A 320 22.92 0.62 10.82
N PHE A 321 23.05 -0.70 10.91
CA PHE A 321 24.35 -1.36 11.01
C PHE A 321 24.92 -1.61 9.62
N LYS A 322 26.22 -1.32 9.43
CA LYS A 322 27.05 -1.99 8.44
C LYS A 322 27.44 -3.34 9.01
N VAL A 323 27.13 -4.41 8.28
CA VAL A 323 27.35 -5.79 8.70
C VAL A 323 28.54 -6.34 7.94
N GLU A 324 29.61 -6.67 8.66
CA GLU A 324 30.85 -7.25 8.11
C GLU A 324 30.97 -8.71 8.58
N PRO A 325 30.50 -9.69 7.76
CA PRO A 325 30.48 -11.10 8.14
C PRO A 325 31.89 -11.64 8.44
N TYR A 326 32.01 -12.52 9.43
CA TYR A 326 33.25 -13.25 9.68
C TYR A 326 33.47 -14.34 8.62
N ALA A 327 34.71 -14.86 8.53
CA ALA A 327 35.13 -15.78 7.48
C ALA A 327 34.39 -17.13 7.43
N PHE A 328 33.71 -17.51 8.50
CA PHE A 328 32.94 -18.75 8.61
C PHE A 328 31.50 -18.63 8.16
N ILE A 329 31.08 -17.43 7.73
CA ILE A 329 29.72 -17.22 7.26
C ILE A 329 29.73 -16.55 5.90
N ASP A 330 28.91 -17.06 4.97
CA ASP A 330 28.69 -16.47 3.67
C ASP A 330 27.82 -15.21 3.79
N LYS A 331 28.23 -14.13 3.12
CA LYS A 331 27.51 -12.84 3.18
C LYS A 331 26.08 -12.95 2.67
N GLN A 332 25.83 -13.75 1.65
CA GLN A 332 24.49 -13.91 1.09
C GLN A 332 23.64 -14.82 1.99
N TYR A 333 24.27 -15.79 2.68
CA TYR A 333 23.57 -16.60 3.67
C TYR A 333 23.11 -15.77 4.86
N ILE A 334 23.95 -14.91 5.42
CA ILE A 334 23.53 -14.03 6.54
C ILE A 334 22.45 -13.03 6.12
N TYR A 335 22.45 -12.59 4.86
CA TYR A 335 21.36 -11.78 4.31
C TYR A 335 20.02 -12.54 4.36
N TYR A 336 19.98 -13.78 3.89
CA TYR A 336 18.77 -14.61 3.94
C TYR A 336 18.37 -15.01 5.36
N LEU A 337 19.37 -15.31 6.20
CA LEU A 337 19.15 -15.59 7.62
C LEU A 337 18.48 -14.41 8.32
N PHE A 338 18.94 -13.18 8.09
CA PHE A 338 18.32 -12.00 8.67
C PHE A 338 16.93 -11.74 8.11
N GLN A 339 16.66 -11.99 6.84
CA GLN A 339 15.32 -11.95 6.29
C GLN A 339 14.37 -12.93 7.01
N TYR A 340 14.85 -14.13 7.29
CA TYR A 340 14.08 -15.11 8.07
C TYR A 340 13.84 -14.63 9.51
N LEU A 341 14.83 -14.05 10.16
CA LEU A 341 14.76 -13.58 11.55
C LEU A 341 13.98 -12.26 11.73
N ILE A 342 13.59 -11.57 10.67
CA ILE A 342 12.90 -10.28 10.76
C ILE A 342 11.65 -10.37 11.67
N ALA A 343 10.85 -11.42 11.55
CA ALA A 343 9.66 -11.60 12.38
C ALA A 343 10.02 -11.73 13.87
N ASP A 344 11.07 -12.50 14.19
CA ASP A 344 11.58 -12.66 15.55
C ASP A 344 12.16 -11.34 16.09
N PHE A 345 12.86 -10.58 15.28
CA PHE A 345 13.32 -9.23 15.66
C PHE A 345 12.17 -8.29 15.97
N TYR A 346 11.06 -8.34 15.22
CA TYR A 346 9.86 -7.55 15.54
C TYR A 346 9.22 -7.97 16.87
N THR A 347 9.20 -9.25 17.23
CA THR A 347 8.64 -9.68 18.51
C THR A 347 9.47 -9.20 19.72
N LYS A 348 10.76 -8.96 19.52
CA LYS A 348 11.72 -8.46 20.52
C LYS A 348 11.88 -6.94 20.48
N SER A 349 11.19 -6.26 19.57
CA SER A 349 11.27 -4.82 19.44
C SER A 349 10.38 -4.10 20.44
N HIS A 350 10.73 -2.86 20.78
CA HIS A 350 10.03 -2.00 21.72
C HIS A 350 9.56 -0.70 21.04
N GLY A 351 8.56 -0.05 21.64
CA GLY A 351 8.09 1.27 21.23
C GLY A 351 6.71 1.29 20.57
N SER A 352 5.77 2.02 21.12
CA SER A 352 4.43 2.24 20.56
C SER A 352 4.41 3.30 19.41
N GLY A 353 5.45 4.15 19.36
CA GLY A 353 5.56 5.22 18.35
C GLY A 353 6.66 5.00 17.31
N MET A 354 7.75 4.36 17.70
CA MET A 354 8.84 3.97 16.77
C MET A 354 9.37 2.60 17.19
N VAL A 355 9.15 1.61 16.34
CA VAL A 355 9.69 0.26 16.52
C VAL A 355 11.21 0.30 16.50
N HIS A 356 11.87 -0.27 17.50
CA HIS A 356 13.31 -0.47 17.51
C HIS A 356 13.70 -1.72 18.30
N ILE A 357 14.76 -2.39 17.88
CA ILE A 357 15.41 -3.48 18.63
C ILE A 357 16.68 -2.95 19.27
N THR A 358 16.90 -3.26 20.53
CA THR A 358 18.15 -2.87 21.19
C THR A 358 19.32 -3.71 20.63
N LYS A 359 20.53 -3.14 20.66
CA LYS A 359 21.73 -3.87 20.21
C LYS A 359 21.89 -5.19 20.97
N SER A 360 21.63 -5.19 22.27
CA SER A 360 21.73 -6.39 23.11
C SER A 360 20.75 -7.48 22.68
N GLU A 361 19.49 -7.13 22.42
CA GLU A 361 18.48 -8.10 21.97
C GLU A 361 18.79 -8.65 20.58
N PHE A 362 19.21 -7.77 19.65
CA PHE A 362 19.67 -8.17 18.34
C PHE A 362 20.86 -9.16 18.41
N GLU A 363 21.92 -8.80 19.14
CA GLU A 363 23.12 -9.62 19.26
C GLU A 363 22.88 -10.95 20.01
N ASN A 364 21.94 -10.98 20.97
CA ASN A 364 21.58 -12.20 21.73
C ASN A 364 20.56 -13.08 21.02
N THR A 365 19.98 -12.64 19.90
CA THR A 365 19.08 -13.49 19.11
C THR A 365 19.83 -14.72 18.60
N MET A 366 19.21 -15.89 18.72
CA MET A 366 19.79 -17.16 18.29
C MET A 366 19.62 -17.33 16.77
N ALA A 367 20.67 -17.83 16.15
CA ALA A 367 20.73 -18.10 14.72
C ALA A 367 21.32 -19.50 14.47
N ILE A 368 20.93 -20.10 13.37
CA ILE A 368 21.39 -21.44 12.97
C ILE A 368 22.49 -21.27 11.93
N LEU A 369 23.62 -21.95 12.13
CA LEU A 369 24.81 -21.88 11.29
C LEU A 369 25.11 -23.25 10.67
N PRO A 370 24.86 -23.42 9.35
CA PRO A 370 25.32 -24.60 8.60
C PRO A 370 26.85 -24.62 8.39
N PRO A 371 27.43 -25.77 7.99
CA PRO A 371 28.76 -25.81 7.36
C PRO A 371 28.89 -24.80 6.21
N ILE A 372 30.03 -24.16 6.05
CA ILE A 372 30.25 -23.07 5.08
C ILE A 372 29.91 -23.47 3.63
N ASN A 373 30.20 -24.72 3.23
CA ASN A 373 29.87 -25.21 1.90
C ASN A 373 28.36 -25.40 1.73
N GLU A 374 27.67 -25.83 2.77
CA GLU A 374 26.23 -25.96 2.78
C GLU A 374 25.54 -24.59 2.74
N GLN A 375 26.07 -23.55 3.42
CA GLN A 375 25.58 -22.17 3.28
C GLN A 375 25.56 -21.73 1.81
N ARG A 376 26.64 -22.02 1.06
CA ARG A 376 26.74 -21.70 -0.38
C ARG A 376 25.73 -22.46 -1.24
N ARG A 377 25.50 -23.77 -0.94
CA ARG A 377 24.46 -24.55 -1.62
C ARG A 377 23.07 -24.00 -1.36
N ILE A 378 22.78 -23.62 -0.12
CA ILE A 378 21.51 -22.97 0.27
C ILE A 378 21.32 -21.66 -0.48
N VAL A 379 22.32 -20.79 -0.51
CA VAL A 379 22.31 -19.51 -1.25
C VAL A 379 22.00 -19.71 -2.71
N ASN A 380 22.68 -20.66 -3.36
CA ASN A 380 22.46 -20.98 -4.77
C ASN A 380 21.04 -21.50 -5.03
N ALA A 381 20.52 -22.34 -4.14
CA ALA A 381 19.16 -22.87 -4.25
C ALA A 381 18.09 -21.74 -4.10
N ILE A 382 18.23 -20.89 -3.08
CA ILE A 382 17.32 -19.75 -2.89
C ILE A 382 17.37 -18.81 -4.10
N SER A 383 18.58 -18.49 -4.59
CA SER A 383 18.74 -17.64 -5.79
C SER A 383 18.07 -18.23 -7.03
N ARG A 384 18.15 -19.56 -7.20
CA ARG A 384 17.49 -20.26 -8.31
C ARG A 384 15.96 -20.15 -8.19
N TYR A 385 15.40 -20.39 -7.01
CA TYR A 385 13.96 -20.28 -6.80
C TYR A 385 13.45 -18.84 -6.99
N ASN A 386 14.20 -17.84 -6.47
CA ASN A 386 13.84 -16.44 -6.68
C ASN A 386 13.82 -16.06 -8.17
N LYS A 387 14.81 -16.50 -8.97
CA LYS A 387 14.81 -16.29 -10.43
C LYS A 387 13.63 -16.94 -11.13
N LEU A 388 13.22 -18.15 -10.71
CA LEU A 388 12.03 -18.81 -11.26
C LEU A 388 10.75 -18.03 -10.92
N ILE A 389 10.63 -17.52 -9.70
CA ILE A 389 9.49 -16.67 -9.32
C ILE A 389 9.48 -15.38 -10.14
N GLU A 390 10.64 -14.74 -10.33
CA GLU A 390 10.77 -13.52 -11.14
C GLU A 390 10.43 -13.76 -12.62
N SER A 391 10.82 -14.92 -13.19
CA SER A 391 10.44 -15.26 -14.56
C SER A 391 8.94 -15.47 -14.72
N ILE A 392 8.28 -16.12 -13.74
CA ILE A 392 6.81 -16.29 -13.74
C ILE A 392 6.12 -14.91 -13.68
N ILE A 393 6.58 -14.01 -12.81
CA ILE A 393 6.01 -12.66 -12.71
C ILE A 393 6.18 -11.87 -14.03
N ALA A 394 7.30 -12.06 -14.74
CA ALA A 394 7.57 -11.36 -15.99
C ALA A 394 6.75 -11.88 -17.17
N GLU A 395 6.19 -13.09 -17.09
CA GLU A 395 5.33 -13.70 -18.10
C GLU A 395 3.84 -13.41 -17.90
N LEU A 396 3.48 -12.87 -16.73
CA LEU A 396 2.11 -12.47 -16.37
C LEU A 396 1.88 -10.98 -16.63
#